data_f69bb46f84c6e186ea5c5c348c73b399
#
_entry.id   f69bb46f84c6e186ea5c5c348c73b399
#
_cell.length_a   1.000
_cell.length_b   1.000
_cell.length_c   1.000
_cell.angle_alpha   90.00
_cell.angle_beta   90.00
_cell.angle_gamma   90.00
#
_symmetry.space_group_name_H-M   'P 1'
#
loop_
_entity.id
_entity.type
_entity.pdbx_description
1 polymer ?
#
loop_
_entity_poly.entity_id
_entity_poly.type
_entity_poly.pdbx_seq_one_letter_code
_entity_poly.pdbx_strand_id
1 'polypeptide(L)'
;MKKNLPVLLTGVIVGIAALVLTACGNPANMGFCIACFLRDIAGALKLHSAGIVQYVRPEIVGIIAGAAGAALIKKEWKAVGGSSPFTRFVLAICVMIGALVFLGCPLRMVIRIGGGDLNAVIGLVGFIAGIFVGTIALKKGFSLKRNYAEPCLDGAWMPVLMVILLVLAGLAPALFAQSTDGPGSMHAPIILALAAGIVVGILAQRSRFCMAGGIRDTIMFNQWNLTLGFVAVIVTVLIGNLILGKFNLGFADQPVAHNDGIMNFLGMGIVGWGSVLLGGCPLRQLILTGEGNSDSAVTVTGFVFGAALAHNFGTASSAKGPGANGVVAVIACYAVLLIVTLANVKASKE
;
A
#
# COMPACT_ATOMS: atom_id res chain seq x y z
N MET A 1 -19.34 16.82 13.04
CA MET A 1 -18.77 17.30 11.76
C MET A 1 -17.33 17.80 11.89
N LYS A 2 -16.95 18.67 12.83
CA LYS A 2 -15.58 19.21 12.95
C LYS A 2 -14.48 18.14 13.11
N LYS A 3 -14.75 16.99 13.73
CA LYS A 3 -13.79 15.92 14.01
C LYS A 3 -13.37 15.12 12.76
N ASN A 4 -14.21 15.07 11.73
CA ASN A 4 -14.00 14.30 10.50
C ASN A 4 -13.40 15.13 9.35
N LEU A 5 -13.40 16.46 9.49
CA LEU A 5 -12.95 17.38 8.43
C LEU A 5 -11.50 17.12 7.96
N PRO A 6 -10.52 16.90 8.86
CA PRO A 6 -9.15 16.63 8.40
C PRO A 6 -9.03 15.37 7.56
N VAL A 7 -9.76 14.30 7.92
CA VAL A 7 -9.73 13.03 7.18
C VAL A 7 -10.42 13.15 5.82
N LEU A 8 -11.57 13.85 5.77
CA LEU A 8 -12.27 14.14 4.52
C LEU A 8 -11.42 14.97 3.57
N LEU A 9 -10.81 16.06 4.06
CA LEU A 9 -9.89 16.88 3.26
C LEU A 9 -8.70 16.08 2.75
N THR A 10 -8.12 15.22 3.60
CA THR A 10 -7.06 14.30 3.18
C THR A 10 -7.54 13.42 2.01
N GLY A 11 -8.72 12.82 2.13
CA GLY A 11 -9.29 11.98 1.07
C GLY A 11 -9.50 12.74 -0.25
N VAL A 12 -10.04 13.96 -0.19
CA VAL A 12 -10.23 14.82 -1.38
C VAL A 12 -8.89 15.15 -2.02
N ILE A 13 -7.90 15.59 -1.24
CA ILE A 13 -6.57 15.98 -1.77
C ILE A 13 -5.84 14.75 -2.34
N VAL A 14 -5.91 13.59 -1.70
CA VAL A 14 -5.36 12.33 -2.23
C VAL A 14 -6.01 11.97 -3.56
N GLY A 15 -7.35 12.12 -3.66
CA GLY A 15 -8.07 11.90 -4.92
C GLY A 15 -7.65 12.86 -6.04
N ILE A 16 -7.54 14.16 -5.74
CA ILE A 16 -7.04 15.16 -6.69
C ILE A 16 -5.61 14.86 -7.13
N ALA A 17 -4.72 14.57 -6.18
CA ALA A 17 -3.33 14.23 -6.48
C ALA A 17 -3.22 12.98 -7.37
N ALA A 18 -4.06 11.95 -7.14
CA ALA A 18 -4.11 10.76 -7.99
C ALA A 18 -4.55 11.11 -9.43
N LEU A 19 -5.55 11.97 -9.60
CA LEU A 19 -6.00 12.45 -10.92
C LEU A 19 -4.93 13.25 -11.63
N VAL A 20 -4.27 14.18 -10.93
CA VAL A 20 -3.20 15.03 -11.48
C VAL A 20 -2.03 14.14 -11.94
N LEU A 21 -1.57 13.21 -11.11
CA LEU A 21 -0.48 12.30 -11.49
C LEU A 21 -0.86 11.44 -12.70
N THR A 22 -2.11 10.96 -12.78
CA THR A 22 -2.59 10.21 -13.94
C THR A 22 -2.67 11.10 -15.19
N ALA A 23 -3.07 12.34 -15.06
CA ALA A 23 -3.10 13.28 -16.19
C ALA A 23 -1.68 13.65 -16.66
N CYS A 24 -0.69 13.63 -15.77
CA CYS A 24 0.70 13.98 -16.05
C CYS A 24 1.60 12.77 -16.39
N GLY A 25 1.04 11.57 -16.59
CA GLY A 25 1.81 10.43 -17.11
C GLY A 25 1.77 9.15 -16.29
N ASN A 26 1.29 9.13 -15.05
CA ASN A 26 1.09 7.87 -14.33
C ASN A 26 0.01 7.02 -15.03
N PRO A 27 0.08 5.68 -14.95
CA PRO A 27 -0.94 4.82 -15.56
C PRO A 27 -2.35 5.15 -15.05
N ALA A 28 -3.34 5.02 -15.93
CA ALA A 28 -4.74 5.23 -15.56
C ALA A 28 -5.14 4.32 -14.37
N ASN A 29 -5.97 4.84 -13.47
CA ASN A 29 -6.36 4.19 -12.21
C ASN A 29 -5.16 3.76 -11.31
N MET A 30 -3.97 4.36 -11.51
CA MET A 30 -2.75 4.06 -10.75
C MET A 30 -2.00 5.35 -10.34
N GLY A 31 -2.71 6.46 -10.16
CA GLY A 31 -2.11 7.72 -9.70
C GLY A 31 -1.33 7.57 -8.40
N PHE A 32 -1.90 6.85 -7.42
CA PHE A 32 -1.19 6.33 -6.25
C PHE A 32 -1.46 4.84 -6.07
N CYS A 33 -0.41 4.03 -6.07
CA CYS A 33 -0.47 2.61 -5.71
C CYS A 33 0.77 2.21 -4.93
N ILE A 34 0.65 2.07 -3.63
CA ILE A 34 1.81 1.76 -2.79
C ILE A 34 2.44 0.42 -3.19
N ALA A 35 1.63 -0.63 -3.39
CA ALA A 35 2.14 -1.95 -3.77
C ALA A 35 2.83 -1.92 -5.16
N CYS A 36 2.17 -1.33 -6.18
CA CYS A 36 2.76 -1.26 -7.51
C CYS A 36 4.03 -0.40 -7.55
N PHE A 37 4.06 0.68 -6.78
CA PHE A 37 5.22 1.56 -6.74
C PHE A 37 6.41 0.95 -5.99
N LEU A 38 6.17 0.20 -4.90
CA LEU A 38 7.23 -0.58 -4.24
C LEU A 38 7.70 -1.74 -5.12
N ARG A 39 6.81 -2.35 -5.91
CA ARG A 39 7.17 -3.33 -6.94
C ARG A 39 8.10 -2.73 -7.99
N ASP A 40 7.75 -1.54 -8.50
CA ASP A 40 8.56 -0.86 -9.51
C ASP A 40 9.95 -0.49 -8.94
N ILE A 41 10.03 -0.09 -7.67
CA ILE A 41 11.30 0.14 -6.96
C ILE A 41 12.10 -1.18 -6.84
N ALA A 42 11.45 -2.30 -6.47
CA ALA A 42 12.12 -3.61 -6.42
C ALA A 42 12.71 -3.99 -7.80
N GLY A 43 11.97 -3.70 -8.89
CA GLY A 43 12.46 -3.90 -10.25
C GLY A 43 13.60 -2.97 -10.62
N ALA A 44 13.53 -1.69 -10.28
CA ALA A 44 14.59 -0.73 -10.49
C ALA A 44 15.91 -1.15 -9.78
N LEU A 45 15.78 -1.72 -8.58
CA LEU A 45 16.89 -2.32 -7.82
C LEU A 45 17.36 -3.67 -8.36
N LYS A 46 16.81 -4.15 -9.48
CA LYS A 46 17.15 -5.44 -10.12
C LYS A 46 16.84 -6.66 -9.23
N LEU A 47 15.94 -6.53 -8.25
CA LEU A 47 15.49 -7.65 -7.41
C LEU A 47 14.55 -8.60 -8.16
N HIS A 48 14.00 -8.17 -9.29
CA HIS A 48 13.30 -8.99 -10.28
C HIS A 48 13.55 -8.52 -11.71
N SER A 49 13.35 -9.41 -12.68
CA SER A 49 13.64 -9.17 -14.11
C SER A 49 12.42 -8.78 -14.96
N ALA A 50 11.26 -8.47 -14.35
CA ALA A 50 10.07 -8.07 -15.09
C ALA A 50 10.22 -6.67 -15.68
N GLY A 51 10.69 -6.58 -16.94
CA GLY A 51 11.11 -5.36 -17.62
C GLY A 51 10.06 -4.25 -17.75
N ILE A 52 8.76 -4.59 -17.66
CA ILE A 52 7.65 -3.63 -17.79
C ILE A 52 7.27 -2.91 -16.48
N VAL A 53 7.94 -3.21 -15.36
CA VAL A 53 7.60 -2.69 -14.01
C VAL A 53 8.85 -2.36 -13.21
N GLN A 54 9.75 -1.54 -13.80
CA GLN A 54 11.04 -1.14 -13.23
C GLN A 54 11.18 0.39 -13.30
N TYR A 55 11.04 1.05 -12.16
CA TYR A 55 11.21 2.50 -12.04
C TYR A 55 11.34 2.90 -10.56
N VAL A 56 12.24 3.83 -10.25
CA VAL A 56 12.33 4.42 -8.91
C VAL A 56 11.20 5.44 -8.74
N ARG A 57 10.17 5.12 -8.00
CA ARG A 57 8.95 5.92 -7.82
C ARG A 57 9.15 7.05 -6.80
N PRO A 58 9.23 8.31 -7.23
CA PRO A 58 9.43 9.45 -6.32
C PRO A 58 8.28 9.64 -5.35
N GLU A 59 7.07 9.18 -5.69
CA GLU A 59 5.87 9.26 -4.85
C GLU A 59 6.08 8.54 -3.50
N ILE A 60 6.75 7.36 -3.51
CA ILE A 60 7.03 6.59 -2.28
C ILE A 60 7.99 7.35 -1.39
N VAL A 61 9.07 7.89 -1.98
CA VAL A 61 10.05 8.71 -1.24
C VAL A 61 9.36 9.95 -0.66
N GLY A 62 8.52 10.62 -1.47
CA GLY A 62 7.75 11.77 -1.05
C GLY A 62 6.81 11.49 0.13
N ILE A 63 6.08 10.36 0.11
CA ILE A 63 5.18 9.98 1.21
C ILE A 63 5.96 9.80 2.52
N ILE A 64 7.10 9.09 2.48
CA ILE A 64 7.93 8.85 3.68
C ILE A 64 8.53 10.17 4.17
N ALA A 65 9.10 10.99 3.26
CA ALA A 65 9.70 12.28 3.60
C ALA A 65 8.67 13.27 4.14
N GLY A 66 7.48 13.34 3.53
CA GLY A 66 6.38 14.19 3.99
C GLY A 66 5.87 13.80 5.38
N ALA A 67 5.72 12.49 5.64
CA ALA A 67 5.35 11.98 6.96
C ALA A 67 6.44 12.27 8.00
N ALA A 68 7.73 12.07 7.65
CA ALA A 68 8.86 12.39 8.52
C ALA A 68 8.92 13.90 8.85
N GLY A 69 8.80 14.75 7.84
CA GLY A 69 8.78 16.20 8.04
C GLY A 69 7.64 16.66 8.94
N ALA A 70 6.42 16.14 8.72
CA ALA A 70 5.26 16.46 9.56
C ALA A 70 5.46 15.99 11.02
N ALA A 71 6.00 14.78 11.22
CA ALA A 71 6.28 14.23 12.54
C ALA A 71 7.38 15.02 13.26
N LEU A 72 8.45 15.41 12.58
CA LEU A 72 9.55 16.22 13.15
C LEU A 72 9.06 17.62 13.56
N ILE A 73 8.33 18.32 12.69
CA ILE A 73 7.79 19.65 12.97
C ILE A 73 6.86 19.63 14.21
N LYS A 74 6.08 18.57 14.37
CA LYS A 74 5.15 18.41 15.48
C LYS A 74 5.75 17.73 16.72
N LYS A 75 7.05 17.40 16.68
CA LYS A 75 7.76 16.66 17.74
C LYS A 75 7.09 15.30 18.08
N GLU A 76 6.47 14.70 17.09
CA GLU A 76 5.82 13.38 17.17
C GLU A 76 6.74 12.25 16.69
N TRP A 77 7.87 12.59 16.06
CA TRP A 77 8.85 11.61 15.58
C TRP A 77 9.48 10.85 16.74
N LYS A 78 9.47 9.51 16.69
CA LYS A 78 10.03 8.64 17.72
C LYS A 78 10.61 7.39 17.10
N ALA A 79 11.90 7.12 17.39
CA ALA A 79 12.51 5.83 17.05
C ALA A 79 11.95 4.77 17.99
N VAL A 80 11.15 3.86 17.42
CA VAL A 80 10.53 2.74 18.16
C VAL A 80 10.45 1.50 17.30
N GLY A 81 10.68 0.32 17.90
CA GLY A 81 10.62 -0.97 17.20
C GLY A 81 10.78 -2.16 18.15
N GLY A 82 11.17 -3.31 17.59
CA GLY A 82 11.39 -4.55 18.33
C GLY A 82 10.13 -5.39 18.55
N SER A 83 9.02 -5.05 17.91
CA SER A 83 7.74 -5.77 17.98
C SER A 83 7.66 -6.87 16.91
N SER A 84 8.22 -8.03 17.20
CA SER A 84 8.19 -9.22 16.33
C SER A 84 8.62 -8.97 14.87
N PRO A 85 9.84 -8.47 14.60
CA PRO A 85 10.25 -8.02 13.27
C PRO A 85 10.19 -9.11 12.20
N PHE A 86 10.56 -10.36 12.52
CA PHE A 86 10.47 -11.47 11.57
C PHE A 86 9.01 -11.77 11.17
N THR A 87 8.10 -11.80 12.13
CA THR A 87 6.67 -12.02 11.85
C THR A 87 6.11 -10.90 10.98
N ARG A 88 6.48 -9.64 11.23
CA ARG A 88 6.10 -8.50 10.40
C ARG A 88 6.61 -8.62 8.98
N PHE A 89 7.86 -9.04 8.81
CA PHE A 89 8.47 -9.27 7.50
C PHE A 89 7.71 -10.33 6.70
N VAL A 90 7.39 -11.47 7.30
CA VAL A 90 6.63 -12.56 6.67
C VAL A 90 5.19 -12.13 6.32
N LEU A 91 4.50 -11.47 7.25
CA LEU A 91 3.16 -10.93 6.99
C LEU A 91 3.17 -9.90 5.84
N ALA A 92 4.19 -9.06 5.77
CA ALA A 92 4.35 -8.08 4.72
C ALA A 92 4.55 -8.74 3.34
N ILE A 93 5.33 -9.81 3.25
CA ILE A 93 5.47 -10.61 2.02
C ILE A 93 4.09 -11.12 1.56
N CYS A 94 3.31 -11.72 2.45
CA CYS A 94 1.96 -12.19 2.11
C CYS A 94 1.05 -11.06 1.64
N VAL A 95 1.04 -9.93 2.35
CA VAL A 95 0.25 -8.74 1.96
C VAL A 95 0.66 -8.24 0.58
N MET A 96 1.97 -8.20 0.27
CA MET A 96 2.44 -7.75 -1.04
C MET A 96 2.06 -8.73 -2.15
N ILE A 97 2.20 -10.03 -1.93
CA ILE A 97 1.76 -11.06 -2.89
C ILE A 97 0.26 -10.90 -3.16
N GLY A 98 -0.58 -10.82 -2.12
CA GLY A 98 -2.02 -10.59 -2.28
C GLY A 98 -2.35 -9.31 -3.05
N ALA A 99 -1.63 -8.21 -2.77
CA ALA A 99 -1.80 -6.94 -3.48
C ALA A 99 -1.38 -7.04 -4.96
N LEU A 100 -0.35 -7.82 -5.30
CA LEU A 100 0.08 -8.03 -6.68
C LEU A 100 -0.75 -9.07 -7.42
N VAL A 101 -1.42 -9.97 -6.71
CA VAL A 101 -2.46 -10.83 -7.28
C VAL A 101 -3.67 -9.99 -7.70
N PHE A 102 -4.11 -9.03 -6.89
CA PHE A 102 -5.18 -8.07 -7.22
C PHE A 102 -4.74 -6.96 -8.19
N LEU A 103 -3.43 -6.74 -8.36
CA LEU A 103 -2.84 -5.59 -9.05
C LEU A 103 -3.18 -4.26 -8.37
N GLY A 104 -3.00 -4.18 -7.06
CA GLY A 104 -3.16 -2.91 -6.35
C GLY A 104 -3.23 -3.02 -4.83
N CYS A 105 -2.85 -1.96 -4.15
CA CYS A 105 -3.07 -1.79 -2.71
C CYS A 105 -4.49 -1.24 -2.43
N PRO A 106 -4.94 -1.21 -1.16
CA PRO A 106 -6.25 -0.67 -0.82
C PRO A 106 -6.51 0.76 -1.30
N LEU A 107 -5.48 1.62 -1.34
CA LEU A 107 -5.62 2.97 -1.88
C LEU A 107 -5.91 2.94 -3.39
N ARG A 108 -5.17 2.13 -4.15
CA ARG A 108 -5.46 1.97 -5.58
C ARG A 108 -6.83 1.35 -5.83
N MET A 109 -7.25 0.41 -4.99
CA MET A 109 -8.58 -0.21 -5.10
C MET A 109 -9.69 0.84 -5.11
N VAL A 110 -9.67 1.81 -4.20
CA VAL A 110 -10.69 2.89 -4.16
C VAL A 110 -10.54 3.87 -5.34
N ILE A 111 -9.33 4.11 -5.83
CA ILE A 111 -9.10 4.88 -7.07
C ILE A 111 -9.71 4.15 -8.28
N ARG A 112 -9.51 2.83 -8.39
CA ARG A 112 -10.12 1.99 -9.44
C ARG A 112 -11.65 2.03 -9.37
N ILE A 113 -12.25 1.95 -8.17
CA ILE A 113 -13.71 2.09 -7.97
C ILE A 113 -14.18 3.46 -8.51
N GLY A 114 -13.49 4.54 -8.17
CA GLY A 114 -13.78 5.88 -8.69
C GLY A 114 -13.57 6.00 -10.21
N GLY A 115 -12.80 5.10 -10.83
CA GLY A 115 -12.66 4.97 -12.28
C GLY A 115 -13.74 4.14 -12.96
N GLY A 116 -14.62 3.46 -12.20
CA GLY A 116 -15.69 2.61 -12.72
C GLY A 116 -15.33 1.11 -12.79
N ASP A 117 -14.20 0.70 -12.23
CA ASP A 117 -13.75 -0.70 -12.27
C ASP A 117 -14.50 -1.57 -11.26
N LEU A 118 -15.40 -2.41 -11.76
CA LEU A 118 -16.20 -3.34 -10.94
C LEU A 118 -15.35 -4.49 -10.36
N ASN A 119 -14.21 -4.83 -10.95
CA ASN A 119 -13.29 -5.82 -10.36
C ASN A 119 -12.74 -5.29 -9.01
N ALA A 120 -12.56 -3.99 -8.88
CA ALA A 120 -12.13 -3.37 -7.63
C ALA A 120 -13.21 -3.40 -6.54
N VAL A 121 -14.51 -3.43 -6.92
CA VAL A 121 -15.61 -3.65 -5.98
C VAL A 121 -15.55 -5.08 -5.41
N ILE A 122 -15.30 -6.09 -6.26
CA ILE A 122 -15.08 -7.47 -5.78
C ILE A 122 -13.87 -7.51 -4.82
N GLY A 123 -12.78 -6.83 -5.19
CA GLY A 123 -11.62 -6.69 -4.30
C GLY A 123 -11.95 -6.03 -2.96
N LEU A 124 -12.82 -5.01 -2.96
CA LEU A 124 -13.27 -4.36 -1.72
C LEU A 124 -14.03 -5.33 -0.81
N VAL A 125 -14.90 -6.16 -1.36
CA VAL A 125 -15.62 -7.20 -0.59
C VAL A 125 -14.61 -8.18 0.01
N GLY A 126 -13.63 -8.66 -0.76
CA GLY A 126 -12.53 -9.50 -0.27
C GLY A 126 -11.74 -8.83 0.84
N PHE A 127 -11.39 -7.54 0.68
CA PHE A 127 -10.66 -6.76 1.66
C PHE A 127 -11.42 -6.64 2.99
N ILE A 128 -12.73 -6.35 2.94
CA ILE A 128 -13.59 -6.29 4.12
C ILE A 128 -13.66 -7.66 4.80
N ALA A 129 -13.82 -8.75 4.04
CA ALA A 129 -13.83 -10.11 4.57
C ALA A 129 -12.51 -10.45 5.28
N GLY A 130 -11.37 -10.11 4.68
CA GLY A 130 -10.05 -10.29 5.30
C GLY A 130 -9.88 -9.49 6.59
N ILE A 131 -10.33 -8.22 6.60
CA ILE A 131 -10.32 -7.39 7.82
C ILE A 131 -11.20 -8.00 8.90
N PHE A 132 -12.36 -8.54 8.54
CA PHE A 132 -13.24 -9.20 9.50
C PHE A 132 -12.55 -10.40 10.17
N VAL A 133 -11.87 -11.26 9.39
CA VAL A 133 -11.08 -12.37 9.93
C VAL A 133 -9.95 -11.86 10.84
N GLY A 134 -9.22 -10.82 10.42
CA GLY A 134 -8.18 -10.19 11.23
C GLY A 134 -8.71 -9.61 12.54
N THR A 135 -9.91 -9.01 12.52
CA THR A 135 -10.57 -8.49 13.73
C THR A 135 -10.95 -9.59 14.72
N ILE A 136 -11.38 -10.76 14.22
CA ILE A 136 -11.62 -11.93 15.09
C ILE A 136 -10.32 -12.36 15.76
N ALA A 137 -9.20 -12.36 15.03
CA ALA A 137 -7.90 -12.70 15.59
C ALA A 137 -7.50 -11.71 16.72
N LEU A 138 -7.67 -10.39 16.50
CA LEU A 138 -7.43 -9.38 17.54
C LEU A 138 -8.31 -9.61 18.79
N LYS A 139 -9.61 -9.87 18.61
CA LYS A 139 -10.53 -10.18 19.72
C LYS A 139 -10.13 -11.46 20.50
N LYS A 140 -9.46 -12.41 19.83
CA LYS A 140 -8.94 -13.63 20.45
C LYS A 140 -7.57 -13.43 21.11
N GLY A 141 -7.02 -12.19 21.10
CA GLY A 141 -5.76 -11.87 21.77
C GLY A 141 -4.53 -11.88 20.86
N PHE A 142 -4.68 -11.89 19.52
CA PHE A 142 -3.53 -11.74 18.64
C PHE A 142 -2.76 -10.45 18.94
N SER A 143 -1.45 -10.54 19.14
CA SER A 143 -0.57 -9.40 19.38
C SER A 143 0.82 -9.67 18.79
N LEU A 144 1.41 -8.66 18.16
CA LEU A 144 2.84 -8.65 17.78
C LEU A 144 3.74 -8.12 18.90
N LYS A 145 3.22 -8.05 20.12
CA LYS A 145 3.87 -7.50 21.34
C LYS A 145 4.06 -5.98 21.24
N ARG A 146 4.74 -5.41 22.24
CA ARG A 146 5.00 -3.96 22.34
C ARG A 146 6.30 -3.62 21.61
N ASN A 147 6.35 -2.43 21.05
CA ASN A 147 7.59 -1.80 20.61
C ASN A 147 8.27 -1.09 21.78
N TYR A 148 9.57 -0.88 21.64
CA TYR A 148 10.43 -0.23 22.60
C TYR A 148 11.07 1.00 21.96
N ALA A 149 11.58 1.93 22.78
CA ALA A 149 12.39 3.05 22.29
C ALA A 149 13.73 2.49 21.76
N GLU A 150 14.12 2.96 20.59
CA GLU A 150 15.36 2.57 19.91
C GLU A 150 16.27 3.80 19.69
N PRO A 151 17.57 3.60 19.40
CA PRO A 151 18.44 4.68 18.97
C PRO A 151 17.87 5.41 17.75
N CYS A 152 18.15 6.70 17.63
CA CYS A 152 17.65 7.55 16.55
C CYS A 152 17.93 6.96 15.15
N LEU A 153 19.09 6.33 14.99
CA LEU A 153 19.51 5.74 13.71
C LEU A 153 18.57 4.61 13.25
N ASP A 154 18.07 3.80 14.20
CA ASP A 154 17.17 2.68 13.90
C ASP A 154 15.78 3.14 13.40
N GLY A 155 15.35 4.33 13.83
CA GLY A 155 14.13 4.94 13.29
C GLY A 155 14.35 5.70 11.97
N ALA A 156 15.57 6.18 11.72
CA ALA A 156 15.88 7.05 10.57
C ALA A 156 16.38 6.31 9.33
N TRP A 157 16.87 5.07 9.45
CA TRP A 157 17.57 4.38 8.35
C TRP A 157 16.75 4.26 7.06
N MET A 158 15.46 3.92 7.16
CA MET A 158 14.63 3.75 5.95
C MET A 158 14.27 5.09 5.29
N PRO A 159 13.82 6.14 6.01
CA PRO A 159 13.67 7.47 5.41
C PRO A 159 14.94 7.96 4.71
N VAL A 160 16.10 7.80 5.35
CA VAL A 160 17.40 8.18 4.78
C VAL A 160 17.73 7.34 3.53
N LEU A 161 17.56 6.01 3.60
CA LEU A 161 17.77 5.11 2.46
C LEU A 161 16.91 5.50 1.27
N MET A 162 15.63 5.86 1.48
CA MET A 162 14.73 6.26 0.40
C MET A 162 15.17 7.58 -0.27
N VAL A 163 15.66 8.53 0.51
CA VAL A 163 16.22 9.79 -0.03
C VAL A 163 17.50 9.49 -0.84
N ILE A 164 18.41 8.68 -0.30
CA ILE A 164 19.62 8.25 -1.00
C ILE A 164 19.26 7.55 -2.32
N LEU A 165 18.29 6.66 -2.31
CA LEU A 165 17.81 5.95 -3.50
C LEU A 165 17.34 6.92 -4.59
N LEU A 166 16.58 7.95 -4.23
CA LEU A 166 16.10 8.95 -5.18
C LEU A 166 17.23 9.81 -5.73
N VAL A 167 18.17 10.23 -4.87
CA VAL A 167 19.36 11.00 -5.28
C VAL A 167 20.23 10.18 -6.24
N LEU A 168 20.49 8.92 -5.93
CA LEU A 168 21.25 8.02 -6.79
C LEU A 168 20.53 7.76 -8.11
N ALA A 169 19.21 7.63 -8.12
CA ALA A 169 18.44 7.47 -9.36
C ALA A 169 18.57 8.69 -10.29
N GLY A 170 18.74 9.89 -9.73
CA GLY A 170 18.99 11.10 -10.50
C GLY A 170 20.45 11.26 -10.96
N LEU A 171 21.42 10.97 -10.08
CA LEU A 171 22.85 11.18 -10.35
C LEU A 171 23.51 10.02 -11.13
N ALA A 172 23.05 8.80 -10.93
CA ALA A 172 23.62 7.58 -11.50
C ALA A 172 22.52 6.63 -12.02
N PRO A 173 21.71 7.05 -13.00
CA PRO A 173 20.57 6.28 -13.49
C PRO A 173 20.96 4.90 -14.04
N ALA A 174 22.19 4.73 -14.52
CA ALA A 174 22.71 3.45 -15.02
C ALA A 174 22.79 2.33 -13.97
N LEU A 175 22.78 2.67 -12.69
CA LEU A 175 22.72 1.69 -11.60
C LEU A 175 21.38 0.98 -11.54
N PHE A 176 20.31 1.62 -12.01
CA PHE A 176 18.94 1.16 -11.91
C PHE A 176 18.43 0.59 -13.23
N ALA A 177 17.58 -0.44 -13.14
CA ALA A 177 16.82 -0.87 -14.28
C ALA A 177 15.64 0.09 -14.51
N GLN A 178 15.36 0.40 -15.77
CA GLN A 178 14.26 1.28 -16.16
C GLN A 178 13.46 0.62 -17.28
N SER A 179 12.14 0.62 -17.13
CA SER A 179 11.22 0.12 -18.16
C SER A 179 11.19 1.05 -19.36
N THR A 180 11.24 0.49 -20.56
CA THR A 180 11.04 1.20 -21.83
C THR A 180 9.57 1.19 -22.27
N ASP A 181 8.78 0.22 -21.77
CA ASP A 181 7.38 0.02 -22.06
C ASP A 181 6.61 -0.41 -20.81
N GLY A 182 5.27 -0.53 -20.93
CA GLY A 182 4.39 -0.95 -19.85
C GLY A 182 4.25 0.06 -18.70
N PRO A 183 3.65 -0.35 -17.57
CA PRO A 183 3.36 0.56 -16.45
C PRO A 183 4.58 1.21 -15.79
N GLY A 184 5.76 0.58 -15.90
CA GLY A 184 6.99 1.12 -15.34
C GLY A 184 7.54 2.33 -16.11
N SER A 185 7.31 2.37 -17.44
CA SER A 185 7.71 3.51 -18.28
C SER A 185 6.75 4.70 -18.17
N MET A 186 5.54 4.47 -17.65
CA MET A 186 4.53 5.51 -17.45
C MET A 186 4.72 6.17 -16.08
N HIS A 187 5.13 7.42 -16.06
CA HIS A 187 5.32 8.18 -14.83
C HIS A 187 5.16 9.69 -15.04
N ALA A 188 4.64 10.36 -14.04
CA ALA A 188 4.60 11.81 -13.99
C ALA A 188 6.01 12.40 -13.84
N PRO A 189 6.21 13.69 -14.15
CA PRO A 189 7.50 14.37 -13.90
C PRO A 189 7.95 14.19 -12.45
N ILE A 190 9.25 13.91 -12.24
CA ILE A 190 9.84 13.54 -10.94
C ILE A 190 9.47 14.55 -9.84
N ILE A 191 9.57 15.85 -10.13
CA ILE A 191 9.29 16.92 -9.16
C ILE A 191 7.82 16.91 -8.76
N LEU A 192 6.90 16.72 -9.71
CA LEU A 192 5.46 16.66 -9.44
C LEU A 192 5.11 15.41 -8.63
N ALA A 193 5.66 14.25 -9.00
CA ALA A 193 5.48 12.98 -8.31
C ALA A 193 5.97 13.05 -6.85
N LEU A 194 7.17 13.63 -6.64
CA LEU A 194 7.74 13.85 -5.32
C LEU A 194 6.88 14.82 -4.49
N ALA A 195 6.49 15.96 -5.05
CA ALA A 195 5.67 16.95 -4.37
C ALA A 195 4.28 16.39 -3.98
N ALA A 196 3.63 15.65 -4.89
CA ALA A 196 2.38 14.97 -4.59
C ALA A 196 2.55 13.93 -3.47
N GLY A 197 3.63 13.16 -3.50
CA GLY A 197 3.99 12.24 -2.42
C GLY A 197 4.17 12.95 -1.08
N ILE A 198 4.92 14.05 -1.03
CA ILE A 198 5.13 14.85 0.19
C ILE A 198 3.80 15.35 0.76
N VAL A 199 2.95 15.94 -0.06
CA VAL A 199 1.63 16.44 0.37
C VAL A 199 0.78 15.31 0.94
N VAL A 200 0.69 14.17 0.23
CA VAL A 200 -0.03 12.99 0.72
C VAL A 200 0.57 12.47 2.02
N GLY A 201 1.89 12.40 2.14
CA GLY A 201 2.59 11.97 3.36
C GLY A 201 2.26 12.85 4.56
N ILE A 202 2.33 14.18 4.41
CA ILE A 202 1.98 15.15 5.46
C ILE A 202 0.52 14.97 5.91
N LEU A 203 -0.41 14.96 4.97
CA LEU A 203 -1.84 14.88 5.27
C LEU A 203 -2.23 13.53 5.87
N ALA A 204 -1.68 12.45 5.35
CA ALA A 204 -1.95 11.11 5.84
C ALA A 204 -1.34 10.87 7.23
N GLN A 205 -0.19 11.47 7.55
CA GLN A 205 0.37 11.48 8.90
C GLN A 205 -0.56 12.23 9.86
N ARG A 206 -1.01 13.44 9.51
CA ARG A 206 -1.85 14.28 10.35
C ARG A 206 -3.24 13.70 10.62
N SER A 207 -3.83 13.04 9.63
CA SER A 207 -5.16 12.44 9.72
C SER A 207 -5.13 10.97 10.15
N ARG A 208 -3.94 10.36 10.31
CA ARG A 208 -3.74 8.92 10.54
C ARG A 208 -4.42 8.05 9.49
N PHE A 209 -4.39 8.50 8.25
CA PHE A 209 -5.11 7.92 7.12
C PHE A 209 -4.75 6.44 6.91
N CYS A 210 -5.72 5.55 7.09
CA CYS A 210 -5.51 4.10 6.99
C CYS A 210 -6.82 3.38 6.65
N MET A 211 -6.90 2.75 5.48
CA MET A 211 -8.11 2.06 5.06
C MET A 211 -8.42 0.82 5.90
N ALA A 212 -7.40 -0.01 6.16
CA ALA A 212 -7.59 -1.18 7.01
C ALA A 212 -8.02 -0.78 8.43
N GLY A 213 -7.42 0.28 8.99
CA GLY A 213 -7.83 0.87 10.26
C GLY A 213 -9.26 1.39 10.23
N GLY A 214 -9.66 2.10 9.16
CA GLY A 214 -11.01 2.64 9.01
C GLY A 214 -12.08 1.55 9.05
N ILE A 215 -11.96 0.54 8.20
CA ILE A 215 -12.93 -0.56 8.14
C ILE A 215 -12.92 -1.38 9.44
N ARG A 216 -11.73 -1.66 10.01
CA ARG A 216 -11.59 -2.33 11.31
C ARG A 216 -12.33 -1.56 12.42
N ASP A 217 -12.12 -0.25 12.51
CA ASP A 217 -12.71 0.58 13.57
C ASP A 217 -14.22 0.75 13.37
N THR A 218 -14.69 0.73 12.12
CA THR A 218 -16.12 0.64 11.81
C THR A 218 -16.72 -0.67 12.32
N ILE A 219 -16.07 -1.82 12.08
CA ILE A 219 -16.55 -3.15 12.51
C ILE A 219 -16.48 -3.32 14.03
N MET A 220 -15.41 -2.82 14.67
CA MET A 220 -15.17 -3.05 16.11
C MET A 220 -15.87 -2.04 17.01
N PHE A 221 -15.94 -0.79 16.59
CA PHE A 221 -16.30 0.35 17.44
C PHE A 221 -17.37 1.25 16.83
N ASN A 222 -17.91 0.90 15.64
CA ASN A 222 -18.86 1.72 14.88
C ASN A 222 -18.32 3.16 14.60
N GLN A 223 -17.00 3.28 14.40
CA GLN A 223 -16.34 4.56 14.10
C GLN A 223 -16.04 4.67 12.61
N TRP A 224 -16.70 5.62 11.95
CA TRP A 224 -16.65 5.81 10.49
C TRP A 224 -15.62 6.84 10.03
N ASN A 225 -14.93 7.52 10.95
CA ASN A 225 -14.08 8.68 10.65
C ASN A 225 -13.06 8.42 9.52
N LEU A 226 -12.25 7.35 9.64
CA LEU A 226 -11.24 7.02 8.64
C LEU A 226 -11.87 6.48 7.35
N THR A 227 -12.96 5.71 7.46
CA THR A 227 -13.70 5.16 6.30
C THR A 227 -14.27 6.28 5.42
N LEU A 228 -14.80 7.35 6.02
CA LEU A 228 -15.28 8.52 5.28
C LEU A 228 -14.18 9.19 4.43
N GLY A 229 -12.92 9.15 4.87
CA GLY A 229 -11.81 9.66 4.09
C GLY A 229 -11.61 8.89 2.78
N PHE A 230 -11.78 7.57 2.79
CA PHE A 230 -11.70 6.75 1.57
C PHE A 230 -12.92 6.91 0.67
N VAL A 231 -14.10 7.10 1.25
CA VAL A 231 -15.29 7.49 0.48
C VAL A 231 -15.03 8.81 -0.24
N ALA A 232 -14.39 9.78 0.42
CA ALA A 232 -14.00 11.04 -0.20
C ALA A 232 -13.02 10.84 -1.38
N VAL A 233 -12.06 9.89 -1.29
CA VAL A 233 -11.19 9.53 -2.43
C VAL A 233 -12.03 9.02 -3.59
N ILE A 234 -12.93 8.07 -3.35
CA ILE A 234 -13.80 7.47 -4.41
C ILE A 234 -14.60 8.57 -5.11
N VAL A 235 -15.29 9.41 -4.34
CA VAL A 235 -16.15 10.48 -4.89
C VAL A 235 -15.32 11.49 -5.70
N THR A 236 -14.17 11.89 -5.18
CA THR A 236 -13.29 12.84 -5.86
C THR A 236 -12.77 12.26 -7.18
N VAL A 237 -12.30 11.01 -7.17
CA VAL A 237 -11.80 10.34 -8.37
C VAL A 237 -12.92 10.07 -9.36
N LEU A 238 -14.13 9.71 -8.91
CA LEU A 238 -15.31 9.54 -9.74
C LEU A 238 -15.65 10.84 -10.48
N ILE A 239 -15.79 11.94 -9.75
CA ILE A 239 -16.10 13.26 -10.33
C ILE A 239 -15.00 13.66 -11.33
N GLY A 240 -13.73 13.51 -10.95
CA GLY A 240 -12.61 13.85 -11.82
C GLY A 240 -12.57 13.01 -13.09
N ASN A 241 -12.79 11.70 -13.02
CA ASN A 241 -12.85 10.84 -14.21
C ASN A 241 -14.06 11.13 -15.11
N LEU A 242 -15.20 11.52 -14.54
CA LEU A 242 -16.37 11.96 -15.33
C LEU A 242 -16.05 13.26 -16.08
N ILE A 243 -15.44 14.25 -15.43
CA ILE A 243 -15.05 15.51 -16.06
C ILE A 243 -14.00 15.29 -17.16
N LEU A 244 -13.02 14.39 -16.92
CA LEU A 244 -11.94 14.10 -17.87
C LEU A 244 -12.34 13.11 -18.98
N GLY A 245 -13.56 12.59 -18.99
CA GLY A 245 -14.01 11.58 -19.94
C GLY A 245 -13.26 10.24 -19.83
N LYS A 246 -12.69 9.92 -18.65
CA LYS A 246 -11.92 8.70 -18.38
C LYS A 246 -12.67 7.68 -17.52
N PHE A 247 -13.94 7.93 -17.22
CA PHE A 247 -14.76 6.99 -16.47
C PHE A 247 -15.19 5.82 -17.36
N ASN A 248 -14.84 4.60 -16.96
CA ASN A 248 -15.20 3.37 -17.68
C ASN A 248 -15.86 2.38 -16.72
N LEU A 249 -17.20 2.30 -16.75
CA LEU A 249 -17.94 1.39 -15.87
C LEU A 249 -17.97 -0.01 -16.46
N GLY A 250 -17.40 -0.97 -15.77
CA GLY A 250 -17.44 -2.37 -16.19
C GLY A 250 -16.35 -3.23 -15.59
N PHE A 251 -16.34 -4.48 -16.03
CA PHE A 251 -15.30 -5.46 -15.68
C PHE A 251 -14.19 -5.52 -16.74
N ALA A 252 -14.55 -5.37 -18.02
CA ALA A 252 -13.65 -5.47 -19.15
C ALA A 252 -12.87 -4.18 -19.38
N ASP A 253 -11.72 -4.28 -20.02
CA ASP A 253 -10.87 -3.17 -20.49
C ASP A 253 -10.47 -2.15 -19.40
N GLN A 254 -10.38 -2.62 -18.16
CA GLN A 254 -9.95 -1.79 -17.07
C GLN A 254 -8.43 -1.61 -17.07
N PRO A 255 -7.92 -0.36 -16.89
CA PRO A 255 -6.48 -0.08 -16.94
C PRO A 255 -5.68 -0.85 -15.90
N VAL A 256 -4.70 -1.65 -16.37
CA VAL A 256 -3.80 -2.43 -15.50
C VAL A 256 -4.57 -3.28 -14.47
N ALA A 257 -5.63 -3.94 -14.91
CA ALA A 257 -6.48 -4.79 -14.09
C ALA A 257 -6.86 -6.06 -14.88
N HIS A 258 -7.20 -7.13 -14.18
CA HIS A 258 -7.73 -8.37 -14.77
C HIS A 258 -9.14 -8.66 -14.24
N ASN A 259 -9.86 -9.53 -14.96
CA ASN A 259 -11.29 -9.80 -14.73
C ASN A 259 -11.55 -11.05 -13.87
N ASP A 260 -10.50 -11.70 -13.33
CA ASP A 260 -10.68 -12.84 -12.44
C ASP A 260 -11.20 -12.38 -11.07
N GLY A 261 -12.52 -12.48 -10.88
CA GLY A 261 -13.18 -12.03 -9.65
C GLY A 261 -12.75 -12.82 -8.41
N ILE A 262 -12.50 -14.13 -8.56
CA ILE A 262 -12.07 -14.99 -7.43
C ILE A 262 -10.69 -14.56 -6.95
N MET A 263 -9.75 -14.36 -7.86
CA MET A 263 -8.40 -13.93 -7.51
C MET A 263 -8.37 -12.49 -6.99
N ASN A 264 -9.24 -11.61 -7.51
CA ASN A 264 -9.42 -10.26 -6.96
C ASN A 264 -9.94 -10.30 -5.53
N PHE A 265 -10.94 -11.14 -5.23
CA PHE A 265 -11.48 -11.32 -3.88
C PHE A 265 -10.44 -11.92 -2.93
N LEU A 266 -9.80 -13.03 -3.31
CA LEU A 266 -8.84 -13.74 -2.46
C LEU A 266 -7.57 -12.91 -2.23
N GLY A 267 -7.02 -12.27 -3.27
CA GLY A 267 -5.86 -11.40 -3.15
C GLY A 267 -6.09 -10.27 -2.15
N MET A 268 -7.23 -9.57 -2.28
CA MET A 268 -7.58 -8.50 -1.35
C MET A 268 -7.98 -9.02 0.04
N GLY A 269 -8.48 -10.24 0.16
CA GLY A 269 -8.69 -10.92 1.44
C GLY A 269 -7.38 -11.09 2.23
N ILE A 270 -6.31 -11.54 1.55
CA ILE A 270 -4.95 -11.61 2.14
C ILE A 270 -4.50 -10.22 2.61
N VAL A 271 -4.67 -9.20 1.75
CA VAL A 271 -4.29 -7.83 2.08
C VAL A 271 -5.07 -7.31 3.29
N GLY A 272 -6.37 -7.58 3.37
CA GLY A 272 -7.22 -7.17 4.49
C GLY A 272 -6.79 -7.81 5.81
N TRP A 273 -6.67 -9.14 5.81
CA TRP A 273 -6.28 -9.90 7.00
C TRP A 273 -4.86 -9.51 7.46
N GLY A 274 -3.88 -9.59 6.57
CA GLY A 274 -2.49 -9.24 6.89
C GLY A 274 -2.32 -7.79 7.35
N SER A 275 -3.04 -6.81 6.75
CA SER A 275 -3.01 -5.41 7.17
C SER A 275 -3.52 -5.20 8.60
N VAL A 276 -4.54 -5.95 9.03
CA VAL A 276 -5.02 -5.90 10.42
C VAL A 276 -3.97 -6.46 11.37
N LEU A 277 -3.35 -7.59 11.03
CA LEU A 277 -2.29 -8.20 11.85
C LEU A 277 -1.05 -7.30 11.94
N LEU A 278 -0.68 -6.59 10.86
CA LEU A 278 0.42 -5.62 10.82
C LEU A 278 0.10 -4.29 11.52
N GLY A 279 -1.17 -4.03 11.85
CA GLY A 279 -1.61 -2.78 12.47
C GLY A 279 -1.85 -1.64 11.48
N GLY A 280 -1.81 -1.88 10.16
CA GLY A 280 -2.10 -0.86 9.14
C GLY A 280 -1.90 -1.34 7.71
N CYS A 281 -2.60 -0.71 6.77
CA CYS A 281 -2.45 -0.98 5.34
C CYS A 281 -1.07 -0.51 4.82
N PRO A 282 -0.65 -0.91 3.61
CA PRO A 282 0.65 -0.52 3.07
C PRO A 282 0.94 0.99 3.10
N LEU A 283 -0.04 1.85 2.84
CA LEU A 283 0.13 3.30 2.98
C LEU A 283 0.46 3.69 4.43
N ARG A 284 -0.26 3.13 5.42
CA ARG A 284 0.01 3.45 6.83
C ARG A 284 1.39 2.98 7.27
N GLN A 285 1.89 1.87 6.72
CA GLN A 285 3.25 1.41 7.02
C GLN A 285 4.32 2.40 6.51
N LEU A 286 4.16 2.99 5.31
CA LEU A 286 5.06 4.05 4.83
C LEU A 286 5.05 5.27 5.74
N ILE A 287 3.86 5.68 6.20
CA ILE A 287 3.71 6.83 7.09
C ILE A 287 4.39 6.58 8.43
N LEU A 288 4.15 5.41 9.04
CA LEU A 288 4.77 5.01 10.31
C LEU A 288 6.30 4.92 10.17
N THR A 289 6.80 4.46 9.03
CA THR A 289 8.23 4.47 8.70
C THR A 289 8.79 5.90 8.74
N GLY A 290 8.08 6.87 8.16
CA GLY A 290 8.44 8.29 8.27
C GLY A 290 8.37 8.84 9.69
N GLU A 291 7.47 8.34 10.52
CA GLU A 291 7.33 8.70 11.94
C GLU A 291 8.48 8.14 12.83
N GLY A 292 9.42 7.34 12.26
CA GLY A 292 10.55 6.74 12.99
C GLY A 292 10.29 5.32 13.49
N ASN A 293 9.23 4.64 13.02
CA ASN A 293 8.91 3.28 13.45
C ASN A 293 9.71 2.25 12.64
N SER A 294 10.70 1.60 13.25
CA SER A 294 11.56 0.59 12.62
C SER A 294 10.81 -0.71 12.31
N ASP A 295 9.80 -1.08 13.09
CA ASP A 295 8.93 -2.22 12.79
C ASP A 295 8.18 -2.02 11.46
N SER A 296 7.77 -0.78 11.17
CA SER A 296 7.14 -0.43 9.90
C SER A 296 8.17 -0.37 8.76
N ALA A 297 9.40 0.04 9.03
CA ALA A 297 10.50 -0.03 8.06
C ALA A 297 10.80 -1.48 7.67
N VAL A 298 10.83 -2.42 8.62
CA VAL A 298 10.93 -3.86 8.35
C VAL A 298 9.73 -4.36 7.53
N THR A 299 8.53 -3.87 7.82
CA THR A 299 7.32 -4.20 7.05
C THR A 299 7.44 -3.70 5.60
N VAL A 300 7.91 -2.48 5.38
CA VAL A 300 8.14 -1.91 4.02
C VAL A 300 9.21 -2.73 3.27
N THR A 301 10.29 -3.13 3.94
CA THR A 301 11.30 -4.04 3.37
C THR A 301 10.67 -5.37 2.96
N GLY A 302 9.79 -5.93 3.80
CA GLY A 302 9.02 -7.13 3.48
C GLY A 302 8.10 -6.95 2.26
N PHE A 303 7.53 -5.76 2.06
CA PHE A 303 6.77 -5.47 0.84
C PHE A 303 7.67 -5.48 -0.41
N VAL A 304 8.84 -4.85 -0.37
CA VAL A 304 9.79 -4.84 -1.48
C VAL A 304 10.24 -6.28 -1.81
N PHE A 305 10.55 -7.06 -0.79
CA PHE A 305 10.96 -8.46 -0.94
C PHE A 305 9.82 -9.33 -1.48
N GLY A 306 8.60 -9.14 -0.97
CA GLY A 306 7.38 -9.81 -1.46
C GLY A 306 7.11 -9.50 -2.94
N ALA A 307 7.37 -8.28 -3.39
CA ALA A 307 7.26 -7.91 -4.80
C ALA A 307 8.29 -8.64 -5.67
N ALA A 308 9.54 -8.73 -5.20
CA ALA A 308 10.59 -9.49 -5.89
C ALA A 308 10.20 -10.98 -6.01
N LEU A 309 9.77 -11.59 -4.92
CA LEU A 309 9.28 -12.98 -4.93
C LEU A 309 8.11 -13.16 -5.89
N ALA A 310 7.12 -12.26 -5.85
CA ALA A 310 5.93 -12.36 -6.68
C ALA A 310 6.26 -12.38 -8.18
N HIS A 311 7.22 -11.58 -8.63
CA HIS A 311 7.63 -11.56 -10.03
C HIS A 311 8.58 -12.71 -10.39
N ASN A 312 9.55 -13.03 -9.55
CA ASN A 312 10.51 -14.10 -9.82
C ASN A 312 9.87 -15.49 -9.85
N PHE A 313 8.82 -15.71 -9.05
CA PHE A 313 8.07 -16.96 -9.02
C PHE A 313 6.78 -16.96 -9.85
N GLY A 314 6.54 -15.92 -10.66
CA GLY A 314 5.38 -15.85 -11.54
C GLY A 314 4.03 -15.86 -10.82
N THR A 315 3.97 -15.33 -9.60
CA THR A 315 2.75 -15.25 -8.79
C THR A 315 2.01 -13.91 -8.97
N ALA A 316 2.71 -12.87 -9.42
CA ALA A 316 2.10 -11.59 -9.73
C ALA A 316 1.18 -11.68 -10.95
N SER A 317 0.01 -11.06 -10.85
CA SER A 317 -0.94 -10.94 -11.97
C SER A 317 -0.47 -9.90 -13.00
N SER A 318 -1.09 -9.95 -14.16
CA SER A 318 -0.98 -8.95 -15.24
C SER A 318 -2.38 -8.55 -15.69
N ALA A 319 -2.49 -7.60 -16.60
CA ALA A 319 -3.78 -7.26 -17.23
C ALA A 319 -4.42 -8.44 -17.97
N LYS A 320 -3.63 -9.46 -18.34
CA LYS A 320 -4.09 -10.69 -19.02
C LYS A 320 -4.70 -11.72 -18.04
N GLY A 321 -4.51 -11.55 -16.74
CA GLY A 321 -5.00 -12.48 -15.72
C GLY A 321 -3.98 -12.76 -14.60
N PRO A 322 -4.32 -13.70 -13.71
CA PRO A 322 -3.44 -14.15 -12.65
C PRO A 322 -2.13 -14.74 -13.18
N GLY A 323 -1.06 -14.60 -12.41
CA GLY A 323 0.22 -15.26 -12.71
C GLY A 323 0.10 -16.78 -12.70
N ALA A 324 0.97 -17.48 -13.43
CA ALA A 324 0.95 -18.94 -13.56
C ALA A 324 0.92 -19.67 -12.19
N ASN A 325 1.62 -19.14 -11.20
CA ASN A 325 1.66 -19.68 -9.84
C ASN A 325 0.79 -18.87 -8.84
N GLY A 326 -0.09 -17.99 -9.34
CA GLY A 326 -0.90 -17.09 -8.51
C GLY A 326 -1.81 -17.83 -7.51
N VAL A 327 -2.47 -18.91 -7.96
CA VAL A 327 -3.35 -19.72 -7.11
C VAL A 327 -2.57 -20.38 -5.97
N VAL A 328 -1.43 -20.98 -6.28
CA VAL A 328 -0.57 -21.62 -5.27
C VAL A 328 -0.08 -20.60 -4.24
N ALA A 329 0.32 -19.40 -4.70
CA ALA A 329 0.77 -18.35 -3.81
C ALA A 329 -0.36 -17.84 -2.89
N VAL A 330 -1.58 -17.72 -3.39
CA VAL A 330 -2.75 -17.33 -2.59
C VAL A 330 -3.01 -18.37 -1.49
N ILE A 331 -3.02 -19.66 -1.83
CA ILE A 331 -3.20 -20.75 -0.85
C ILE A 331 -2.09 -20.72 0.21
N ALA A 332 -0.83 -20.59 -0.22
CA ALA A 332 0.32 -20.52 0.67
C ALA A 332 0.22 -19.30 1.61
N CYS A 333 -0.15 -18.13 1.11
CA CYS A 333 -0.32 -16.91 1.92
C CYS A 333 -1.44 -17.07 2.96
N TYR A 334 -2.59 -17.69 2.61
CA TYR A 334 -3.64 -17.97 3.58
C TYR A 334 -3.18 -18.96 4.66
N ALA A 335 -2.43 -20.00 4.29
CA ALA A 335 -1.86 -20.94 5.25
C ALA A 335 -0.88 -20.24 6.22
N VAL A 336 0.01 -19.39 5.69
CA VAL A 336 0.95 -18.62 6.52
C VAL A 336 0.21 -17.66 7.45
N LEU A 337 -0.78 -16.90 6.96
CA LEU A 337 -1.60 -16.01 7.78
C LEU A 337 -2.31 -16.77 8.91
N LEU A 338 -2.85 -17.97 8.61
CA LEU A 338 -3.51 -18.80 9.60
C LEU A 338 -2.53 -19.28 10.67
N ILE A 339 -1.37 -19.84 10.26
CA ILE A 339 -0.33 -20.33 11.18
C ILE A 339 0.16 -19.20 12.09
N VAL A 340 0.49 -18.03 11.51
CA VAL A 340 0.95 -16.87 12.27
C VAL A 340 -0.12 -16.40 13.24
N THR A 341 -1.39 -16.36 12.81
CA THR A 341 -2.51 -15.96 13.67
C THR A 341 -2.66 -16.91 14.86
N LEU A 342 -2.69 -18.23 14.61
CA LEU A 342 -2.88 -19.22 15.66
C LEU A 342 -1.71 -19.25 16.65
N ALA A 343 -0.46 -19.18 16.15
CA ALA A 343 0.73 -19.15 16.99
C ALA A 343 0.76 -17.95 17.93
N ASN A 344 0.42 -16.74 17.42
CA ASN A 344 0.46 -15.53 18.25
C ASN A 344 -0.75 -15.40 19.19
N VAL A 345 -1.91 -15.97 18.84
CA VAL A 345 -3.06 -16.04 19.76
C VAL A 345 -2.75 -17.00 20.92
N LYS A 346 -2.08 -18.13 20.67
CA LYS A 346 -1.66 -19.07 21.73
C LYS A 346 -0.64 -18.42 22.66
N ALA A 347 0.43 -17.83 22.12
CA ALA A 347 1.49 -17.17 22.87
C ALA A 347 1.03 -15.96 23.72
N SER A 348 -0.14 -15.41 23.47
CA SER A 348 -0.70 -14.32 24.27
C SER A 348 -1.52 -14.79 25.47
N LYS A 349 -1.81 -16.10 25.54
CA LYS A 349 -2.56 -16.73 26.65
C LYS A 349 -1.66 -17.38 27.68
N GLU A 350 -0.41 -17.68 27.32
CA GLU A 350 0.69 -18.10 28.17
C GLU A 350 1.42 -16.87 28.76
#